data_139ddc97432ff529a39d28090bfd5e40
#
_entry.id   139ddc97432ff529a39d28090bfd5e40
#
_cell.length_a   1.000
_cell.length_b   1.000
_cell.length_c   1.000
_cell.angle_alpha   90.00
_cell.angle_beta   90.00
_cell.angle_gamma   90.00
#
_symmetry.space_group_name_H-M   'P 1'
#
loop_
_entity.id
_entity.type
_entity.pdbx_description
1 polymer ?
#
loop_
_entity_poly.entity_id
_entity_poly.type
_entity_poly.pdbx_seq_one_letter_code
_entity_poly.pdbx_strand_id
1 'polypeptide(L)'
;MNQKLLINKKYFLVLIAGIFLFSCAGMNSTKDTRSINTSTGVIQGLIKNQVISWEDIPYAQPPVGDLRWRAPRSFEGQDRAILARDNNGCLQEPSIYAGIQGEGIVGQEDCLYLDIQAPENSFNNSLPVMFWIHGGGNTSGIKDYYDFTSLVQEHQIIVVKINYRLGPMGWFTHPGIQDFATGMDKSSNFGTLDIIEALRWVKRNIGSFGGNPNNVTIFGESAGGHNVLTLLGSPASAGLFHKAISQSGYTSSFTTIEALGIDSEGKTINALGSDSILSKHNPSSYQNIKNAYLENPEKNADQY
;
A
#
# COMPACT_ATOMS: atom_id res chain seq x y z
N MET A 1 -1.69 -82.39 48.03
CA MET A 1 -2.81 -82.56 47.07
C MET A 1 -3.04 -81.24 46.35
N ASN A 2 -2.66 -81.21 45.10
CA ASN A 2 -2.68 -80.04 44.26
C ASN A 2 -4.09 -79.81 43.63
N GLN A 3 -4.64 -78.63 43.69
CA GLN A 3 -5.64 -78.20 42.76
C GLN A 3 -5.23 -76.88 42.16
N LYS A 4 -4.93 -76.91 40.85
CA LYS A 4 -4.66 -75.77 40.02
C LYS A 4 -5.99 -75.05 39.62
N LEU A 5 -6.12 -73.79 39.94
CA LEU A 5 -7.23 -72.93 39.46
C LEU A 5 -6.85 -72.39 38.06
N LEU A 6 -7.54 -72.91 37.08
CA LEU A 6 -7.49 -72.39 35.69
C LEU A 6 -8.36 -71.14 35.60
N ILE A 7 -7.75 -69.97 35.57
CA ILE A 7 -8.44 -68.70 35.26
C ILE A 7 -8.49 -68.53 33.75
N ASN A 8 -9.71 -68.44 33.24
CA ASN A 8 -10.08 -68.39 31.83
C ASN A 8 -9.66 -67.08 31.21
N LYS A 9 -8.74 -67.15 30.26
CA LYS A 9 -8.11 -65.98 29.53
C LYS A 9 -9.01 -65.26 28.54
N LYS A 10 -10.32 -65.44 28.60
CA LYS A 10 -11.24 -64.95 27.55
C LYS A 10 -11.99 -63.61 27.83
N TYR A 11 -11.80 -63.00 28.99
CA TYR A 11 -12.53 -61.78 29.35
C TYR A 11 -11.66 -60.56 29.61
N PHE A 12 -10.36 -60.61 29.29
CA PHE A 12 -9.44 -59.47 29.50
C PHE A 12 -9.13 -58.66 28.24
N LEU A 13 -9.83 -58.93 27.13
CA LEU A 13 -9.54 -58.31 25.84
C LEU A 13 -10.68 -57.42 25.32
N VAL A 14 -11.70 -57.10 26.13
CA VAL A 14 -12.84 -56.25 25.71
C VAL A 14 -12.86 -54.89 26.44
N LEU A 15 -11.97 -54.63 27.39
CA LEU A 15 -11.99 -53.38 28.18
C LEU A 15 -10.90 -52.38 27.83
N ILE A 16 -10.09 -52.59 26.78
CA ILE A 16 -9.05 -51.62 26.28
C ILE A 16 -9.40 -51.00 24.94
N ALA A 17 -10.48 -51.39 24.29
CA ALA A 17 -10.89 -50.81 23.00
C ALA A 17 -11.87 -49.61 23.11
N GLY A 18 -12.16 -49.16 24.34
CA GLY A 18 -13.17 -48.10 24.58
C GLY A 18 -12.64 -46.69 24.92
N ILE A 19 -11.33 -46.44 24.94
CA ILE A 19 -10.79 -45.16 25.43
C ILE A 19 -9.94 -44.40 24.39
N PHE A 20 -9.96 -44.79 23.13
CA PHE A 20 -9.25 -44.03 22.05
C PHE A 20 -10.14 -43.52 20.95
N LEU A 21 -11.33 -43.03 21.30
CA LEU A 21 -12.17 -42.22 20.43
C LEU A 21 -12.52 -40.88 21.09
N PHE A 22 -11.56 -40.22 21.73
CA PHE A 22 -11.68 -38.81 22.03
C PHE A 22 -10.76 -38.04 21.08
N SER A 23 -11.36 -37.72 19.94
CA SER A 23 -11.46 -36.39 19.43
C SER A 23 -10.12 -35.69 19.17
N CYS A 24 -9.58 -35.89 17.95
CA CYS A 24 -9.11 -34.76 17.19
C CYS A 24 -10.34 -34.00 16.66
N ALA A 25 -11.12 -33.37 17.54
CA ALA A 25 -11.84 -32.18 17.18
C ALA A 25 -10.73 -31.16 16.95
N GLY A 26 -10.26 -31.04 15.69
CA GLY A 26 -9.51 -29.92 15.23
C GLY A 26 -10.33 -28.69 15.62
N MET A 27 -9.78 -27.86 16.51
CA MET A 27 -10.21 -26.49 16.65
C MET A 27 -9.93 -25.85 15.29
N ASN A 28 -10.84 -26.02 14.32
CA ASN A 28 -11.03 -25.05 13.28
C ASN A 28 -11.46 -23.78 14.01
N SER A 29 -10.49 -22.98 14.45
CA SER A 29 -10.71 -21.58 14.72
C SER A 29 -11.26 -21.02 13.40
N THR A 30 -12.58 -20.94 13.27
CA THR A 30 -13.21 -20.12 12.25
C THR A 30 -12.69 -18.73 12.54
N LYS A 31 -11.76 -18.23 11.69
CA LYS A 31 -11.34 -16.84 11.76
C LYS A 31 -12.61 -16.02 11.62
N ASP A 32 -12.88 -15.22 12.64
CA ASP A 32 -14.03 -14.32 12.61
C ASP A 32 -13.75 -13.28 11.51
N THR A 33 -14.54 -13.31 10.44
CA THR A 33 -14.30 -12.52 9.23
C THR A 33 -15.48 -11.60 8.93
N ARG A 34 -15.18 -10.44 8.37
CA ARG A 34 -16.19 -9.46 7.95
C ARG A 34 -16.01 -9.11 6.48
N SER A 35 -17.04 -9.39 5.65
CA SER A 35 -17.04 -9.05 4.23
C SER A 35 -17.72 -7.71 3.97
N ILE A 36 -17.14 -6.89 3.11
CA ILE A 36 -17.67 -5.59 2.68
C ILE A 36 -17.64 -5.48 1.17
N ASN A 37 -18.71 -4.97 0.60
CA ASN A 37 -18.79 -4.62 -0.82
C ASN A 37 -18.27 -3.19 -1.01
N THR A 38 -17.35 -3.02 -1.96
CA THR A 38 -16.79 -1.72 -2.36
C THR A 38 -16.83 -1.56 -3.88
N SER A 39 -16.49 -0.37 -4.36
CA SER A 39 -16.32 -0.13 -5.80
C SER A 39 -15.23 -0.98 -6.44
N THR A 40 -14.33 -1.55 -5.65
CA THR A 40 -13.21 -2.37 -6.14
C THR A 40 -13.39 -3.87 -5.91
N GLY A 41 -14.54 -4.30 -5.40
CA GLY A 41 -14.91 -5.70 -5.18
C GLY A 41 -15.28 -6.00 -3.74
N VAL A 42 -15.43 -7.29 -3.44
CA VAL A 42 -15.74 -7.80 -2.09
C VAL A 42 -14.43 -7.99 -1.32
N ILE A 43 -14.33 -7.36 -0.16
CA ILE A 43 -13.13 -7.40 0.68
C ILE A 43 -13.46 -8.14 1.96
N GLN A 44 -12.60 -9.05 2.38
CA GLN A 44 -12.71 -9.78 3.64
C GLN A 44 -11.76 -9.19 4.68
N GLY A 45 -12.31 -8.76 5.81
CA GLY A 45 -11.54 -8.32 6.97
C GLY A 45 -11.40 -9.41 8.01
N LEU A 46 -10.30 -9.37 8.75
CA LEU A 46 -10.01 -10.24 9.88
C LEU A 46 -10.27 -9.49 11.18
N ILE A 47 -11.01 -10.12 12.10
CA ILE A 47 -11.27 -9.57 13.42
C ILE A 47 -10.21 -10.09 14.39
N LYS A 48 -9.52 -9.16 15.05
CA LYS A 48 -8.58 -9.46 16.11
C LYS A 48 -8.62 -8.33 17.16
N ASN A 49 -8.73 -8.69 18.42
CA ASN A 49 -8.73 -7.72 19.52
C ASN A 49 -9.75 -6.57 19.34
N GLN A 50 -10.97 -6.87 18.93
CA GLN A 50 -12.04 -5.89 18.69
C GLN A 50 -11.73 -4.86 17.56
N VAL A 51 -10.74 -5.13 16.74
CA VAL A 51 -10.42 -4.37 15.54
C VAL A 51 -10.58 -5.26 14.33
N ILE A 52 -11.18 -4.73 13.29
CA ILE A 52 -11.26 -5.38 11.98
C ILE A 52 -10.18 -4.75 11.12
N SER A 53 -9.34 -5.60 10.49
CA SER A 53 -8.37 -5.20 9.50
C SER A 53 -8.75 -5.75 8.13
N TRP A 54 -8.88 -4.87 7.15
CA TRP A 54 -9.00 -5.20 5.73
C TRP A 54 -7.73 -4.76 5.05
N GLU A 55 -7.04 -5.69 4.39
CA GLU A 55 -5.70 -5.49 3.87
C GLU A 55 -5.68 -5.63 2.34
N ASP A 56 -4.73 -4.94 1.72
CA ASP A 56 -4.41 -5.02 0.29
C ASP A 56 -5.57 -4.71 -0.65
N ILE A 57 -6.31 -3.68 -0.32
CA ILE A 57 -7.40 -3.18 -1.13
C ILE A 57 -6.82 -2.35 -2.28
N PRO A 58 -7.00 -2.74 -3.55
CA PRO A 58 -6.53 -1.93 -4.66
C PRO A 58 -7.36 -0.66 -4.79
N TYR A 59 -6.73 0.49 -4.73
CA TYR A 59 -7.40 1.77 -4.93
C TYR A 59 -7.23 2.33 -6.35
N ALA A 60 -6.26 1.81 -7.10
CA ALA A 60 -5.99 2.15 -8.48
C ALA A 60 -5.58 0.91 -9.28
N GLN A 61 -5.64 1.01 -10.61
CA GLN A 61 -5.12 -0.02 -11.50
C GLN A 61 -3.59 -0.14 -11.31
N PRO A 62 -3.02 -1.35 -11.44
CA PRO A 62 -1.58 -1.53 -11.39
C PRO A 62 -0.85 -0.60 -12.37
N PRO A 63 0.10 0.23 -11.91
CA PRO A 63 0.82 1.18 -12.76
C PRO A 63 1.96 0.51 -13.56
N VAL A 64 1.64 -0.58 -14.23
CA VAL A 64 2.57 -1.42 -14.99
C VAL A 64 2.46 -1.17 -16.49
N GLY A 65 3.49 -1.54 -17.24
CA GLY A 65 3.46 -1.48 -18.70
C GLY A 65 3.12 -0.05 -19.19
N ASP A 66 2.00 0.11 -19.91
CA ASP A 66 1.59 1.41 -20.47
C ASP A 66 1.11 2.42 -19.43
N LEU A 67 0.84 1.98 -18.21
CA LEU A 67 0.47 2.86 -17.09
C LEU A 67 1.67 3.30 -16.25
N ARG A 68 2.89 2.79 -16.50
CA ARG A 68 4.11 3.29 -15.87
C ARG A 68 4.30 4.76 -16.26
N TRP A 69 4.64 5.60 -15.27
CA TRP A 69 4.75 7.06 -15.45
C TRP A 69 3.50 7.70 -16.08
N ARG A 70 2.34 7.25 -15.60
CA ARG A 70 1.03 7.84 -15.87
C ARG A 70 0.33 8.17 -14.56
N ALA A 71 -0.59 9.09 -14.61
CA ALA A 71 -1.52 9.31 -13.51
C ALA A 71 -2.24 7.99 -13.17
N PRO A 72 -2.53 7.71 -11.90
CA PRO A 72 -3.26 6.51 -11.53
C PRO A 72 -4.64 6.48 -12.19
N ARG A 73 -5.11 5.29 -12.52
CA ARG A 73 -6.46 5.04 -13.03
C ARG A 73 -7.28 4.40 -11.94
N SER A 74 -8.50 4.86 -11.74
CA SER A 74 -9.42 4.21 -10.82
C SER A 74 -9.51 2.72 -11.12
N PHE A 75 -9.48 1.92 -10.07
CA PHE A 75 -9.74 0.50 -10.19
C PHE A 75 -11.23 0.29 -9.95
N GLU A 76 -11.94 -0.25 -10.93
CA GLU A 76 -13.30 -0.73 -10.78
C GLU A 76 -13.27 -2.25 -10.72
N GLY A 77 -13.68 -2.77 -9.57
CA GLY A 77 -13.58 -4.21 -9.28
C GLY A 77 -14.61 -5.01 -10.04
N GLN A 78 -14.23 -6.24 -10.32
CA GLN A 78 -15.15 -7.30 -10.71
C GLN A 78 -15.67 -7.98 -9.43
N ASP A 79 -16.78 -8.74 -9.51
CA ASP A 79 -17.39 -9.51 -8.42
C ASP A 79 -16.49 -10.66 -7.91
N ARG A 80 -15.25 -10.34 -7.53
CA ARG A 80 -14.31 -11.30 -6.96
C ARG A 80 -13.84 -10.84 -5.58
N ALA A 81 -13.54 -11.79 -4.71
CA ALA A 81 -12.92 -11.51 -3.44
C ALA A 81 -11.50 -10.97 -3.65
N ILE A 82 -11.18 -9.87 -2.96
CA ILE A 82 -9.83 -9.34 -2.84
C ILE A 82 -9.20 -10.05 -1.66
N LEU A 83 -8.06 -10.68 -1.91
CA LEU A 83 -7.28 -11.38 -0.90
C LEU A 83 -6.02 -10.58 -0.58
N ALA A 84 -5.60 -10.62 0.68
CA ALA A 84 -4.31 -10.09 1.10
C ALA A 84 -3.16 -10.72 0.28
N ARG A 85 -2.15 -9.93 -0.02
CA ARG A 85 -1.01 -10.31 -0.85
C ARG A 85 0.28 -10.23 -0.04
N ASP A 86 1.16 -11.18 -0.27
CA ASP A 86 2.53 -11.07 0.23
C ASP A 86 3.33 -10.08 -0.62
N ASN A 87 4.16 -9.27 0.03
CA ASN A 87 5.14 -8.38 -0.61
C ASN A 87 4.53 -7.37 -1.61
N ASN A 88 3.57 -6.56 -1.15
CA ASN A 88 2.88 -5.54 -1.95
C ASN A 88 3.53 -4.14 -1.90
N GLY A 89 4.73 -4.01 -1.36
CA GLY A 89 5.48 -2.76 -1.34
C GLY A 89 5.81 -2.28 -2.75
N CYS A 90 5.86 -0.95 -2.93
CA CYS A 90 6.33 -0.36 -4.19
C CYS A 90 7.83 -0.58 -4.39
N LEU A 91 8.30 -0.53 -5.64
CA LEU A 91 9.72 -0.67 -5.97
C LEU A 91 10.57 0.33 -5.19
N GLN A 92 11.59 -0.16 -4.49
CA GLN A 92 12.44 0.63 -3.60
C GLN A 92 13.73 -0.11 -3.23
N GLU A 93 14.71 0.61 -2.72
CA GLU A 93 15.82 0.00 -2.02
C GLU A 93 15.41 -0.45 -0.61
N PRO A 94 16.02 -1.52 -0.06
CA PRO A 94 15.82 -1.92 1.32
C PRO A 94 16.17 -0.78 2.30
N SER A 95 15.35 -0.64 3.34
CA SER A 95 15.57 0.36 4.39
C SER A 95 15.07 -0.15 5.73
N ILE A 96 15.97 -0.36 6.68
CA ILE A 96 15.62 -0.78 8.03
C ILE A 96 14.74 0.26 8.76
N TYR A 97 14.89 1.54 8.43
CA TYR A 97 14.09 2.63 9.00
C TYR A 97 12.66 2.65 8.46
N ALA A 98 12.44 2.06 7.29
CA ALA A 98 11.13 1.92 6.67
C ALA A 98 10.53 0.51 6.83
N GLY A 99 11.19 -0.37 7.59
CA GLY A 99 10.76 -1.74 7.81
C GLY A 99 10.95 -2.66 6.60
N ILE A 100 11.77 -2.26 5.62
CA ILE A 100 11.98 -2.99 4.37
C ILE A 100 13.30 -3.75 4.42
N GLN A 101 13.23 -5.06 4.24
CA GLN A 101 14.38 -5.97 4.21
C GLN A 101 14.58 -6.54 2.80
N GLY A 102 15.79 -6.94 2.49
CA GLY A 102 16.16 -7.58 1.21
C GLY A 102 17.52 -7.11 0.71
N GLU A 103 17.84 -7.45 -0.52
CA GLU A 103 19.04 -7.03 -1.24
C GLU A 103 18.63 -6.52 -2.63
N GLY A 104 19.34 -5.54 -3.17
CA GLY A 104 19.02 -4.90 -4.43
C GLY A 104 17.70 -4.13 -4.39
N ILE A 105 16.96 -4.10 -5.47
CA ILE A 105 15.63 -3.51 -5.52
C ILE A 105 14.58 -4.53 -5.08
N VAL A 106 13.75 -4.15 -4.15
CA VAL A 106 12.65 -4.94 -3.61
C VAL A 106 11.30 -4.30 -3.95
N GLY A 107 10.21 -5.05 -3.73
CA GLY A 107 8.86 -4.59 -4.04
C GLY A 107 8.47 -4.83 -5.51
N GLN A 108 7.42 -4.19 -5.94
CA GLN A 108 6.85 -4.38 -7.27
C GLN A 108 6.12 -3.13 -7.77
N GLU A 109 5.88 -3.03 -9.07
CA GLU A 109 5.10 -1.90 -9.62
C GLU A 109 3.61 -2.00 -9.27
N ASP A 110 3.04 -3.22 -9.22
CA ASP A 110 1.66 -3.47 -8.77
C ASP A 110 1.55 -3.31 -7.25
N CYS A 111 1.58 -2.07 -6.77
CA CYS A 111 1.71 -1.73 -5.35
C CYS A 111 0.66 -0.75 -4.81
N LEU A 112 -0.29 -0.28 -5.63
CA LEU A 112 -1.25 0.76 -5.25
C LEU A 112 -2.40 0.19 -4.41
N TYR A 113 -2.07 -0.17 -3.18
CA TYR A 113 -2.96 -0.80 -2.20
C TYR A 113 -3.10 0.04 -0.94
N LEU A 114 -4.23 -0.12 -0.28
CA LEU A 114 -4.50 0.45 1.04
C LEU A 114 -5.01 -0.62 2.01
N ASP A 115 -4.83 -0.34 3.31
CA ASP A 115 -5.44 -1.10 4.39
C ASP A 115 -6.36 -0.22 5.21
N ILE A 116 -7.36 -0.85 5.84
CA ILE A 116 -8.29 -0.18 6.74
C ILE A 116 -8.31 -0.94 8.05
N GLN A 117 -8.15 -0.20 9.15
CA GLN A 117 -8.38 -0.67 10.51
C GLN A 117 -9.56 0.08 11.12
N ALA A 118 -10.54 -0.63 11.64
CA ALA A 118 -11.74 -0.06 12.24
C ALA A 118 -12.15 -0.82 13.51
N PRO A 119 -12.82 -0.16 14.47
CA PRO A 119 -13.43 -0.87 15.59
C PRO A 119 -14.44 -1.89 15.08
N GLU A 120 -14.55 -3.04 15.75
CA GLU A 120 -15.49 -4.10 15.38
C GLU A 120 -16.95 -3.63 15.27
N ASN A 121 -17.31 -2.64 16.07
CA ASN A 121 -18.64 -2.01 16.11
C ASN A 121 -18.76 -0.76 15.21
N SER A 122 -17.84 -0.55 14.24
CA SER A 122 -17.79 0.69 13.44
C SER A 122 -19.01 0.96 12.57
N PHE A 123 -19.71 -0.08 12.17
CA PHE A 123 -20.82 0.00 11.22
C PHE A 123 -21.95 0.90 11.72
N ASN A 124 -22.44 1.79 10.86
CA ASN A 124 -23.48 2.79 11.13
C ASN A 124 -23.11 3.90 12.12
N ASN A 125 -21.85 4.04 12.53
CA ASN A 125 -21.42 5.02 13.52
C ASN A 125 -20.86 6.32 12.93
N SER A 126 -20.64 6.39 11.63
CA SER A 126 -20.09 7.59 10.95
C SER A 126 -18.80 8.11 11.62
N LEU A 127 -17.85 7.19 11.88
CA LEU A 127 -16.64 7.45 12.66
C LEU A 127 -15.69 8.40 11.92
N PRO A 128 -14.89 9.21 12.66
CA PRO A 128 -13.79 9.95 12.07
C PRO A 128 -12.81 9.03 11.34
N VAL A 129 -12.23 9.50 10.25
CA VAL A 129 -11.26 8.77 9.45
C VAL A 129 -9.91 9.47 9.53
N MET A 130 -8.87 8.72 9.84
CA MET A 130 -7.47 9.15 9.77
C MET A 130 -6.77 8.43 8.62
N PHE A 131 -6.21 9.20 7.70
CA PHE A 131 -5.56 8.71 6.49
C PHE A 131 -4.05 8.88 6.60
N TRP A 132 -3.33 7.76 6.77
CA TRP A 132 -1.90 7.73 7.00
C TRP A 132 -1.09 7.70 5.70
N ILE A 133 -0.11 8.58 5.62
CA ILE A 133 0.89 8.66 4.55
C ILE A 133 2.25 8.40 5.18
N HIS A 134 2.88 7.28 4.83
CA HIS A 134 4.16 6.90 5.41
C HIS A 134 5.31 7.80 4.96
N GLY A 135 6.38 7.85 5.74
CA GLY A 135 7.62 8.54 5.43
C GLY A 135 8.59 7.69 4.62
N GLY A 136 9.87 7.97 4.73
CA GLY A 136 10.95 7.27 4.03
C GLY A 136 11.48 8.02 2.82
N GLY A 137 11.52 9.36 2.87
CA GLY A 137 12.14 10.21 1.84
C GLY A 137 11.45 10.18 0.47
N ASN A 138 10.25 9.64 0.37
CA ASN A 138 9.57 9.30 -0.89
C ASN A 138 10.33 8.28 -1.75
N THR A 139 11.35 7.61 -1.21
CA THR A 139 12.17 6.60 -1.87
C THR A 139 12.01 5.21 -1.28
N SER A 140 11.57 5.13 -0.02
CA SER A 140 11.30 3.87 0.68
C SER A 140 10.07 3.99 1.57
N GLY A 141 9.52 2.84 2.01
CA GLY A 141 8.38 2.77 2.91
C GLY A 141 7.32 1.78 2.45
N ILE A 142 6.51 1.35 3.41
CA ILE A 142 5.39 0.43 3.18
C ILE A 142 4.32 0.65 4.25
N LYS A 143 3.06 0.55 3.84
CA LYS A 143 1.90 0.66 4.75
C LYS A 143 1.92 -0.37 5.88
N ASP A 144 2.43 -1.58 5.63
CA ASP A 144 2.40 -2.71 6.56
C ASP A 144 3.35 -2.54 7.76
N TYR A 145 4.28 -1.60 7.69
CA TYR A 145 5.17 -1.27 8.82
C TYR A 145 4.43 -0.65 10.01
N TYR A 146 3.24 -0.09 9.78
CA TYR A 146 2.51 0.66 10.80
C TYR A 146 1.27 -0.10 11.28
N ASP A 147 1.17 -0.28 12.60
CA ASP A 147 0.00 -0.84 13.27
C ASP A 147 -0.69 0.24 14.12
N PHE A 148 -1.93 0.55 13.78
CA PHE A 148 -2.74 1.54 14.49
C PHE A 148 -3.83 0.90 15.35
N THR A 149 -3.73 -0.39 15.67
CA THR A 149 -4.72 -1.14 16.46
C THR A 149 -5.06 -0.42 17.77
N SER A 150 -4.06 0.01 18.56
CA SER A 150 -4.29 0.73 19.82
C SER A 150 -5.01 2.06 19.59
N LEU A 151 -4.59 2.83 18.58
CA LEU A 151 -5.23 4.11 18.24
C LEU A 151 -6.71 3.93 17.87
N VAL A 152 -7.01 2.91 17.08
CA VAL A 152 -8.38 2.56 16.66
C VAL A 152 -9.24 2.17 17.86
N GLN A 153 -8.72 1.34 18.77
CA GLN A 153 -9.42 0.88 19.97
C GLN A 153 -9.73 2.01 20.93
N GLU A 154 -8.73 2.83 21.24
CA GLU A 154 -8.83 3.87 22.28
C GLU A 154 -9.70 5.03 21.84
N HIS A 155 -9.67 5.41 20.57
CA HIS A 155 -10.31 6.63 20.09
C HIS A 155 -11.54 6.40 19.21
N GLN A 156 -11.91 5.14 18.96
CA GLN A 156 -13.08 4.79 18.12
C GLN A 156 -13.06 5.52 16.78
N ILE A 157 -11.95 5.43 16.05
CA ILE A 157 -11.71 6.01 14.75
C ILE A 157 -11.40 4.92 13.73
N ILE A 158 -11.48 5.25 12.46
CA ILE A 158 -11.01 4.42 11.37
C ILE A 158 -9.65 4.94 10.89
N VAL A 159 -8.68 4.04 10.72
CA VAL A 159 -7.40 4.38 10.12
C VAL A 159 -7.27 3.72 8.76
N VAL A 160 -6.88 4.50 7.76
CA VAL A 160 -6.53 4.04 6.40
C VAL A 160 -5.03 4.25 6.21
N LYS A 161 -4.31 3.21 5.79
CA LYS A 161 -2.88 3.25 5.46
C LYS A 161 -2.71 2.97 3.98
N ILE A 162 -1.78 3.64 3.31
CA ILE A 162 -1.60 3.49 1.87
C ILE A 162 -0.14 3.20 1.49
N ASN A 163 0.05 2.46 0.40
CA ASN A 163 1.24 2.55 -0.42
C ASN A 163 1.04 3.57 -1.52
N TYR A 164 2.12 4.18 -1.99
CA TYR A 164 2.17 5.07 -3.15
C TYR A 164 3.50 4.87 -3.86
N ARG A 165 3.57 5.14 -5.17
CA ARG A 165 4.81 4.96 -5.93
C ARG A 165 5.94 5.79 -5.36
N LEU A 166 7.14 5.23 -5.33
CA LEU A 166 8.33 5.77 -4.69
C LEU A 166 9.43 6.08 -5.72
N GLY A 167 10.38 6.91 -5.31
CA GLY A 167 11.55 7.24 -6.10
C GLY A 167 11.20 7.66 -7.53
N PRO A 168 11.97 7.21 -8.52
CA PRO A 168 11.74 7.55 -9.93
C PRO A 168 10.46 6.97 -10.49
N MET A 169 9.84 5.98 -9.85
CA MET A 169 8.54 5.49 -10.28
C MET A 169 7.40 6.43 -9.88
N GLY A 170 7.57 7.18 -8.78
CA GLY A 170 6.61 8.16 -8.26
C GLY A 170 6.86 9.59 -8.70
N TRP A 171 8.11 9.99 -8.87
CA TRP A 171 8.50 11.35 -9.24
C TRP A 171 9.57 11.31 -10.32
N PHE A 172 9.17 11.55 -11.55
CA PHE A 172 10.06 11.52 -12.69
C PHE A 172 9.58 12.47 -13.80
N THR A 173 10.47 13.29 -14.32
CA THR A 173 10.19 14.21 -15.41
C THR A 173 11.19 14.02 -16.53
N HIS A 174 10.70 13.87 -17.76
CA HIS A 174 11.53 13.89 -18.97
C HIS A 174 10.66 14.18 -20.19
N PRO A 175 11.12 14.99 -21.18
CA PRO A 175 10.36 15.31 -22.39
C PRO A 175 9.83 14.07 -23.12
N GLY A 176 10.66 13.02 -23.26
CA GLY A 176 10.26 11.77 -23.90
C GLY A 176 9.08 11.03 -23.22
N ILE A 177 8.72 11.39 -21.98
CA ILE A 177 7.53 10.88 -21.28
C ILE A 177 6.37 11.86 -21.48
N GLN A 178 6.65 13.17 -21.38
CA GLN A 178 5.65 14.22 -21.33
C GLN A 178 5.10 14.57 -22.71
N ASP A 179 5.92 14.49 -23.77
CA ASP A 179 5.52 14.87 -25.15
C ASP A 179 4.38 14.00 -25.69
N PHE A 180 4.30 12.75 -25.25
CA PHE A 180 3.24 11.80 -25.64
C PHE A 180 2.10 11.71 -24.62
N ALA A 181 2.13 12.52 -23.57
CA ALA A 181 1.16 12.50 -22.51
C ALA A 181 0.11 13.60 -22.66
N THR A 182 -1.07 13.39 -22.09
CA THR A 182 -2.16 14.38 -22.04
C THR A 182 -2.72 14.54 -20.63
N GLY A 183 -3.29 15.70 -20.32
CA GLY A 183 -3.93 15.93 -19.02
C GLY A 183 -2.99 15.66 -17.85
N MET A 184 -3.45 14.91 -16.86
CA MET A 184 -2.68 14.59 -15.64
C MET A 184 -1.49 13.65 -15.91
N ASP A 185 -1.45 12.96 -17.04
CA ASP A 185 -0.30 12.15 -17.43
C ASP A 185 0.95 12.98 -17.74
N LYS A 186 0.79 14.28 -18.01
CA LYS A 186 1.90 15.24 -18.13
C LYS A 186 2.54 15.62 -16.81
N SER A 187 1.94 15.22 -15.69
CA SER A 187 2.53 15.44 -14.37
C SER A 187 3.82 14.64 -14.23
N SER A 188 4.74 15.15 -13.41
CA SER A 188 5.92 14.43 -12.96
C SER A 188 5.75 13.87 -11.54
N ASN A 189 4.58 14.09 -10.92
CA ASN A 189 4.29 13.85 -9.51
C ASN A 189 3.33 12.65 -9.36
N PHE A 190 3.65 11.51 -9.94
CA PHE A 190 2.78 10.34 -9.97
C PHE A 190 2.50 9.80 -8.57
N GLY A 191 3.48 9.81 -7.66
CA GLY A 191 3.29 9.41 -6.26
C GLY A 191 2.31 10.32 -5.52
N THR A 192 2.36 11.63 -5.75
CA THR A 192 1.36 12.57 -5.21
C THR A 192 -0.03 12.29 -5.78
N LEU A 193 -0.13 11.99 -7.07
CA LEU A 193 -1.40 11.61 -7.71
C LEU A 193 -1.95 10.29 -7.18
N ASP A 194 -1.10 9.33 -6.82
CA ASP A 194 -1.49 8.07 -6.17
C ASP A 194 -2.17 8.35 -4.83
N ILE A 195 -1.59 9.22 -4.00
CA ILE A 195 -2.18 9.62 -2.70
C ILE A 195 -3.55 10.29 -2.92
N ILE A 196 -3.68 11.15 -3.93
CA ILE A 196 -4.95 11.80 -4.29
C ILE A 196 -5.98 10.75 -4.74
N GLU A 197 -5.61 9.77 -5.53
CA GLU A 197 -6.55 8.71 -5.97
C GLU A 197 -6.97 7.80 -4.79
N ALA A 198 -6.06 7.50 -3.87
CA ALA A 198 -6.40 6.78 -2.64
C ALA A 198 -7.42 7.58 -1.80
N LEU A 199 -7.25 8.89 -1.67
CA LEU A 199 -8.25 9.76 -1.01
C LEU A 199 -9.59 9.78 -1.75
N ARG A 200 -9.61 9.77 -3.08
CA ARG A 200 -10.84 9.63 -3.88
C ARG A 200 -11.52 8.29 -3.62
N TRP A 201 -10.74 7.23 -3.53
CA TRP A 201 -11.24 5.90 -3.16
C TRP A 201 -11.88 5.93 -1.76
N VAL A 202 -11.21 6.51 -0.77
CA VAL A 202 -11.75 6.68 0.59
C VAL A 202 -13.07 7.45 0.55
N LYS A 203 -13.14 8.55 -0.18
CA LYS A 203 -14.38 9.35 -0.30
C LYS A 203 -15.55 8.53 -0.85
N ARG A 204 -15.32 7.61 -1.78
CA ARG A 204 -16.35 6.75 -2.38
C ARG A 204 -16.77 5.59 -1.48
N ASN A 205 -15.84 5.01 -0.71
CA ASN A 205 -16.03 3.68 -0.12
C ASN A 205 -16.04 3.65 1.41
N ILE A 206 -15.46 4.63 2.12
CA ILE A 206 -15.23 4.53 3.56
C ILE A 206 -16.51 4.44 4.39
N GLY A 207 -17.62 4.91 3.85
CA GLY A 207 -18.95 4.75 4.45
C GLY A 207 -19.34 3.29 4.68
N SER A 208 -18.95 2.39 3.77
CA SER A 208 -19.21 0.95 3.91
C SER A 208 -18.49 0.31 5.09
N PHE A 209 -17.42 0.96 5.58
CA PHE A 209 -16.64 0.55 6.75
C PHE A 209 -17.09 1.25 8.05
N GLY A 210 -18.12 2.09 7.97
CA GLY A 210 -18.62 2.89 9.08
C GLY A 210 -17.91 4.24 9.27
N GLY A 211 -17.08 4.66 8.29
CA GLY A 211 -16.37 5.93 8.31
C GLY A 211 -17.18 7.09 7.74
N ASN A 212 -16.86 8.29 8.18
CA ASN A 212 -17.45 9.52 7.68
C ASN A 212 -16.58 10.14 6.58
N PRO A 213 -16.99 10.09 5.31
CA PRO A 213 -16.23 10.68 4.20
C PRO A 213 -16.11 12.21 4.28
N ASN A 214 -16.89 12.86 5.15
CA ASN A 214 -16.85 14.29 5.41
C ASN A 214 -16.09 14.64 6.70
N ASN A 215 -15.39 13.69 7.31
CA ASN A 215 -14.54 13.91 8.48
C ASN A 215 -13.22 13.13 8.35
N VAL A 216 -12.46 13.43 7.31
CA VAL A 216 -11.17 12.81 6.99
C VAL A 216 -10.04 13.73 7.44
N THR A 217 -9.12 13.20 8.24
CA THR A 217 -7.86 13.83 8.63
C THR A 217 -6.72 13.14 7.91
N ILE A 218 -5.97 13.85 7.10
CA ILE A 218 -4.70 13.32 6.54
C ILE A 218 -3.58 13.53 7.55
N PHE A 219 -2.72 12.53 7.73
CA PHE A 219 -1.55 12.67 8.60
C PHE A 219 -0.38 11.84 8.06
N GLY A 220 0.84 12.30 8.35
CA GLY A 220 2.04 11.64 7.86
C GLY A 220 3.27 12.18 8.55
N GLU A 221 4.34 11.37 8.51
CA GLU A 221 5.63 11.69 9.15
C GLU A 221 6.72 11.82 8.09
N SER A 222 7.71 12.72 8.32
CA SER A 222 8.84 12.97 7.42
C SER A 222 8.38 13.28 6.00
N ALA A 223 8.75 12.49 4.99
CA ALA A 223 8.23 12.62 3.63
C ALA A 223 6.69 12.50 3.56
N GLY A 224 6.07 11.69 4.41
CA GLY A 224 4.60 11.65 4.56
C GLY A 224 4.05 12.98 5.05
N GLY A 225 4.72 13.64 6.00
CA GLY A 225 4.40 15.01 6.44
C GLY A 225 4.59 16.04 5.33
N HIS A 226 5.63 15.91 4.50
CA HIS A 226 5.81 16.70 3.29
C HIS A 226 4.65 16.50 2.29
N ASN A 227 4.25 15.27 2.06
CA ASN A 227 3.11 14.94 1.20
C ASN A 227 1.80 15.55 1.73
N VAL A 228 1.58 15.57 3.06
CA VAL A 228 0.46 16.29 3.68
C VAL A 228 0.48 17.78 3.31
N LEU A 229 1.63 18.46 3.42
CA LEU A 229 1.78 19.86 3.04
C LEU A 229 1.57 20.08 1.54
N THR A 230 2.06 19.17 0.70
CA THR A 230 1.84 19.18 -0.75
C THR A 230 0.35 19.08 -1.09
N LEU A 231 -0.39 18.21 -0.40
CA LEU A 231 -1.84 18.07 -0.59
C LEU A 231 -2.61 19.32 -0.16
N LEU A 232 -2.19 20.02 0.88
CA LEU A 232 -2.79 21.32 1.27
C LEU A 232 -2.66 22.39 0.17
N GLY A 233 -1.57 22.36 -0.58
CA GLY A 233 -1.33 23.27 -1.70
C GLY A 233 -1.92 22.83 -3.04
N SER A 234 -2.39 21.56 -3.16
CA SER A 234 -2.84 21.00 -4.44
C SER A 234 -4.34 21.19 -4.67
N PRO A 235 -4.76 21.90 -5.74
CA PRO A 235 -6.18 22.00 -6.09
C PRO A 235 -6.83 20.62 -6.38
N ALA A 236 -6.05 19.64 -6.84
CA ALA A 236 -6.55 18.31 -7.19
C ALA A 236 -7.00 17.48 -5.97
N SER A 237 -6.58 17.88 -4.76
CA SER A 237 -6.98 17.27 -3.49
C SER A 237 -8.13 17.98 -2.79
N ALA A 238 -8.62 19.09 -3.34
CA ALA A 238 -9.67 19.90 -2.74
C ALA A 238 -10.94 19.07 -2.44
N GLY A 239 -11.43 19.18 -1.22
CA GLY A 239 -12.64 18.48 -0.76
C GLY A 239 -12.48 16.97 -0.56
N LEU A 240 -11.25 16.43 -0.56
CA LEU A 240 -10.97 15.03 -0.25
C LEU A 240 -10.63 14.80 1.23
N PHE A 241 -10.21 15.82 1.94
CA PHE A 241 -9.95 15.80 3.37
C PHE A 241 -10.39 17.11 4.06
N HIS A 242 -10.41 17.13 5.38
CA HIS A 242 -11.00 18.20 6.20
C HIS A 242 -10.01 18.74 7.23
N LYS A 243 -9.02 17.94 7.62
CA LYS A 243 -7.99 18.25 8.61
C LYS A 243 -6.67 17.65 8.17
N ALA A 244 -5.57 18.23 8.63
CA ALA A 244 -4.22 17.78 8.29
C ALA A 244 -3.30 17.85 9.51
N ILE A 245 -2.42 16.85 9.65
CA ILE A 245 -1.37 16.77 10.65
C ILE A 245 -0.07 16.42 9.94
N SER A 246 0.86 17.36 9.87
CA SER A 246 2.20 17.15 9.30
C SER A 246 3.20 16.95 10.44
N GLN A 247 3.77 15.75 10.53
CA GLN A 247 4.78 15.42 11.53
C GLN A 247 6.15 15.46 10.87
N SER A 248 7.02 16.36 11.31
CA SER A 248 8.37 16.55 10.74
C SER A 248 8.38 16.75 9.22
N GLY A 249 7.31 17.38 8.68
CA GLY A 249 7.21 17.68 7.25
C GLY A 249 8.11 18.85 6.85
N TYR A 250 8.46 18.89 5.58
CA TYR A 250 9.23 19.96 4.96
C TYR A 250 8.54 20.48 3.70
N THR A 251 8.93 21.66 3.21
CA THR A 251 8.26 22.34 2.10
C THR A 251 9.14 22.54 0.86
N SER A 252 10.32 21.91 0.83
CA SER A 252 11.19 21.96 -0.33
C SER A 252 10.60 21.20 -1.53
N SER A 253 10.75 21.77 -2.70
CA SER A 253 10.39 21.14 -3.98
C SER A 253 11.42 21.52 -5.04
N PHE A 254 11.45 20.76 -6.12
CA PHE A 254 12.32 21.01 -7.25
C PHE A 254 11.51 21.57 -8.42
N THR A 255 12.11 22.52 -9.15
CA THR A 255 11.58 22.95 -10.45
C THR A 255 11.79 21.83 -11.47
N THR A 256 11.05 21.88 -12.58
CA THR A 256 11.25 20.92 -13.70
C THR A 256 12.68 20.95 -14.23
N ILE A 257 13.31 22.14 -14.29
CA ILE A 257 14.69 22.32 -14.76
C ILE A 257 15.68 21.60 -13.80
N GLU A 258 15.51 21.79 -12.49
CA GLU A 258 16.34 21.10 -11.49
C GLU A 258 16.15 19.58 -11.55
N ALA A 259 14.93 19.11 -11.71
CA ALA A 259 14.62 17.68 -11.83
C ALA A 259 15.15 17.07 -13.16
N LEU A 260 15.16 17.82 -14.26
CA LEU A 260 15.81 17.42 -15.50
C LEU A 260 17.35 17.43 -15.40
N GLY A 261 17.90 18.28 -14.53
CA GLY A 261 19.34 18.42 -14.34
C GLY A 261 20.04 19.18 -15.47
N ILE A 262 19.30 20.00 -16.22
CA ILE A 262 19.80 20.83 -17.31
C ILE A 262 19.35 22.28 -17.11
N ASP A 263 20.12 23.24 -17.63
CA ASP A 263 19.71 24.65 -17.67
C ASP A 263 18.84 24.97 -18.92
N SER A 264 18.48 26.23 -19.08
CA SER A 264 17.69 26.72 -20.23
C SER A 264 18.39 26.57 -21.58
N GLU A 265 19.70 26.34 -21.57
CA GLU A 265 20.54 26.17 -22.78
C GLU A 265 20.80 24.65 -23.04
N GLY A 266 20.24 23.75 -22.20
CA GLY A 266 20.44 22.29 -22.29
C GLY A 266 21.77 21.81 -21.73
N LYS A 267 22.50 22.64 -20.97
CA LYS A 267 23.75 22.26 -20.33
C LYS A 267 23.45 21.52 -19.02
N THR A 268 24.11 20.39 -18.79
CA THR A 268 24.01 19.63 -17.53
C THR A 268 24.46 20.46 -16.34
N ILE A 269 23.55 20.64 -15.38
CA ILE A 269 23.78 21.30 -14.08
C ILE A 269 23.73 20.30 -12.92
N ASN A 270 23.12 19.15 -13.12
CA ASN A 270 23.03 18.07 -12.14
C ASN A 270 23.15 16.72 -12.83
N ALA A 271 24.22 15.97 -12.51
CA ALA A 271 24.47 14.64 -13.08
C ALA A 271 23.42 13.57 -12.64
N LEU A 272 22.64 13.85 -11.59
CA LEU A 272 21.53 13.01 -11.12
C LEU A 272 20.18 13.43 -11.71
N GLY A 273 20.12 14.44 -12.54
CA GLY A 273 18.90 14.82 -13.26
C GLY A 273 18.48 13.75 -14.26
N SER A 274 17.18 13.65 -14.52
CA SER A 274 16.60 12.61 -15.39
C SER A 274 17.19 12.60 -16.81
N ASP A 275 17.53 13.76 -17.37
CA ASP A 275 18.18 13.86 -18.69
C ASP A 275 19.56 13.22 -18.69
N SER A 276 20.39 13.53 -17.67
CA SER A 276 21.74 12.95 -17.53
C SER A 276 21.70 11.44 -17.33
N ILE A 277 20.73 10.92 -16.59
CA ILE A 277 20.57 9.49 -16.34
C ILE A 277 20.15 8.79 -17.63
N LEU A 278 19.15 9.31 -18.32
CA LEU A 278 18.61 8.70 -19.53
C LEU A 278 19.54 8.85 -20.73
N SER A 279 20.35 9.89 -20.80
CA SER A 279 21.34 10.08 -21.89
C SER A 279 22.35 8.93 -21.96
N LYS A 280 22.64 8.25 -20.83
CA LYS A 280 23.48 7.05 -20.79
C LYS A 280 22.88 5.87 -21.56
N HIS A 281 21.55 5.84 -21.69
CA HIS A 281 20.81 4.82 -22.41
C HIS A 281 20.36 5.27 -23.81
N ASN A 282 20.69 6.50 -24.20
CA ASN A 282 20.33 7.12 -25.47
C ASN A 282 18.86 6.90 -25.90
N PRO A 283 17.86 7.12 -25.01
CA PRO A 283 16.47 6.92 -25.37
C PRO A 283 15.94 8.14 -26.12
N SER A 284 15.48 7.95 -27.35
CA SER A 284 14.86 8.99 -28.19
C SER A 284 13.35 9.04 -28.10
N SER A 285 12.72 8.08 -27.42
CA SER A 285 11.26 7.97 -27.33
C SER A 285 10.85 7.45 -25.95
N TYR A 286 9.58 7.72 -25.59
CA TYR A 286 8.96 7.17 -24.38
C TYR A 286 9.11 5.64 -24.29
N GLN A 287 8.96 4.92 -25.40
CA GLN A 287 9.09 3.46 -25.38
C GLN A 287 10.53 3.01 -25.11
N ASN A 288 11.52 3.72 -25.65
CA ASN A 288 12.93 3.42 -25.35
C ASN A 288 13.27 3.70 -23.89
N ILE A 289 12.74 4.77 -23.30
CA ILE A 289 12.88 5.08 -21.88
C ILE A 289 12.26 3.97 -21.03
N LYS A 290 11.04 3.55 -21.35
CA LYS A 290 10.37 2.43 -20.68
C LYS A 290 11.21 1.15 -20.74
N ASN A 291 11.70 0.79 -21.93
CA ASN A 291 12.47 -0.42 -22.12
C ASN A 291 13.80 -0.37 -21.36
N ALA A 292 14.51 0.75 -21.39
CA ALA A 292 15.76 0.94 -20.65
C ALA A 292 15.57 0.72 -19.13
N TYR A 293 14.45 1.19 -18.57
CA TYR A 293 14.13 0.95 -17.16
C TYR A 293 13.70 -0.49 -16.86
N LEU A 294 13.06 -1.17 -17.82
CA LEU A 294 12.65 -2.56 -17.67
C LEU A 294 13.83 -3.54 -17.75
N GLU A 295 14.81 -3.23 -18.59
CA GLU A 295 15.93 -4.15 -18.84
C GLU A 295 16.95 -4.19 -17.70
N ASN A 296 17.02 -3.14 -16.86
CA ASN A 296 17.97 -3.06 -15.76
C ASN A 296 17.44 -2.23 -14.57
N PRO A 297 16.37 -2.65 -13.89
CA PRO A 297 15.82 -1.93 -12.75
C PRO A 297 16.84 -1.80 -11.61
N GLU A 298 17.68 -2.82 -11.36
CA GLU A 298 18.71 -2.81 -10.33
C GLU A 298 19.85 -1.82 -10.62
N LYS A 299 20.30 -1.73 -11.87
CA LYS A 299 21.37 -0.78 -12.24
C LYS A 299 20.93 0.67 -12.23
N ASN A 300 19.65 0.92 -12.39
CA ASN A 300 19.11 2.27 -12.44
C ASN A 300 18.77 2.81 -11.05
N ALA A 301 18.51 1.94 -10.08
CA ALA A 301 18.28 2.32 -8.70
C ALA A 301 19.57 2.80 -7.98
N ASP A 302 20.72 2.21 -8.29
CA ASP A 302 22.02 2.63 -7.72
C ASP A 302 22.46 4.05 -8.15
N GLN A 303 21.66 4.77 -8.93
CA GLN A 303 21.98 6.08 -9.48
C GLN A 303 21.13 7.23 -8.91
N TYR A 304 20.24 6.93 -7.94
CA TYR A 304 19.37 7.92 -7.28
C TYR A 304 19.70 8.18 -5.82
#